data_d6ba1610142d60eea9ccd314798fffb4
#
_entry.id   d6ba1610142d60eea9ccd314798fffb4
#
_cell.length_a   1.000
_cell.length_b   1.000
_cell.length_c   1.000
_cell.angle_alpha   90.00
_cell.angle_beta   90.00
_cell.angle_gamma   90.00
#
_symmetry.space_group_name_H-M   'P 1'
#
loop_
_entity.id
_entity.type
_entity.pdbx_description
1 polymer ?
#
loop_
_entity_poly.entity_id
_entity_poly.type
_entity_poly.pdbx_seq_one_letter_code
_entity_poly.pdbx_strand_id
1 'polypeptide(L)'
;MKALSRCSHEQARETRHILEVEAIGLAALRRTDEDLVALREALGVSGSHYHGDLDSYIACDLVFHRRLVDAAHNPTLSELYRYFSSIVGAHLRQTLNITPRRQEVFDLHIELLDAVEQRDPERAKALSRQLINEP
;
A
#
# COMPACT_ATOMS: atom_id res chain seq x y z
N MET A 1 13.04 16.42 1.71
CA MET A 1 12.41 17.74 1.83
C MET A 1 12.02 17.97 3.28
N LYS A 2 12.38 19.14 3.79
CA LYS A 2 12.18 19.46 5.22
C LYS A 2 10.70 19.40 5.65
N ALA A 3 9.77 19.85 4.80
CA ALA A 3 8.35 19.85 5.11
C ALA A 3 7.82 18.42 5.32
N LEU A 4 8.33 17.47 4.52
CA LEU A 4 7.90 16.08 4.61
C LEU A 4 8.47 15.38 5.84
N SER A 5 9.72 15.73 6.24
CA SER A 5 10.36 15.13 7.40
C SER A 5 9.73 15.56 8.73
N ARG A 6 8.89 16.61 8.70
CA ARG A 6 8.19 17.11 9.88
C ARG A 6 6.80 16.48 10.07
N CYS A 7 6.37 15.64 9.13
CA CYS A 7 5.08 14.99 9.26
C CYS A 7 5.09 14.05 10.46
N SER A 8 4.08 14.17 11.32
CA SER A 8 3.91 13.24 12.43
C SER A 8 3.41 11.90 11.90
N HIS A 9 3.58 10.87 12.72
CA HIS A 9 3.08 9.54 12.42
C HIS A 9 1.57 9.55 12.16
N GLU A 10 0.81 10.29 12.97
CA GLU A 10 -0.64 10.41 12.80
C GLU A 10 -1.03 11.14 11.51
N GLN A 11 -0.30 12.18 11.16
CA GLN A 11 -0.54 12.93 9.94
C GLN A 11 -0.27 12.08 8.70
N ALA A 12 0.80 11.28 8.72
CA ALA A 12 1.09 10.35 7.64
C ALA A 12 -0.02 9.31 7.50
N ARG A 13 -0.51 8.78 8.62
CA ARG A 13 -1.61 7.80 8.63
C ARG A 13 -2.89 8.42 8.06
N GLU A 14 -3.25 9.62 8.48
CA GLU A 14 -4.42 10.34 7.99
C GLU A 14 -4.33 10.56 6.48
N THR A 15 -3.17 10.99 6.00
CA THR A 15 -2.96 11.22 4.57
C THR A 15 -3.04 9.92 3.78
N ARG A 16 -2.51 8.84 4.33
CA ARG A 16 -2.64 7.52 3.70
C ARG A 16 -4.11 7.10 3.56
N HIS A 17 -4.92 7.33 4.59
CA HIS A 17 -6.35 7.03 4.50
C HIS A 17 -7.02 7.81 3.36
N ILE A 18 -6.70 9.08 3.23
CA ILE A 18 -7.30 9.94 2.19
C ILE A 18 -6.88 9.48 0.79
N LEU A 19 -5.58 9.26 0.59
CA LEU A 19 -5.05 8.94 -0.74
C LEU A 19 -5.21 7.47 -1.11
N GLU A 20 -4.82 6.56 -0.22
CA GLU A 20 -4.77 5.13 -0.57
C GLU A 20 -6.15 4.47 -0.53
N VAL A 21 -6.96 4.72 0.48
CA VAL A 21 -8.23 4.01 0.63
C VAL A 21 -9.16 4.27 -0.56
N GLU A 22 -9.32 5.54 -0.92
CA GLU A 22 -10.18 5.89 -2.06
C GLU A 22 -9.60 5.40 -3.38
N ALA A 23 -8.27 5.51 -3.57
CA ALA A 23 -7.62 5.00 -4.77
C ALA A 23 -7.80 3.49 -4.91
N ILE A 24 -7.69 2.74 -3.83
CA ILE A 24 -7.84 1.29 -3.84
C ILE A 24 -9.27 0.88 -4.14
N GLY A 25 -10.25 1.63 -3.64
CA GLY A 25 -11.65 1.43 -4.03
C GLY A 25 -11.87 1.60 -5.53
N LEU A 26 -11.27 2.64 -6.11
CA LEU A 26 -11.31 2.86 -7.56
C LEU A 26 -10.57 1.76 -8.31
N ALA A 27 -9.44 1.29 -7.77
CA ALA A 27 -8.70 0.19 -8.38
C ALA A 27 -9.56 -1.08 -8.49
N ALA A 28 -10.34 -1.39 -7.47
CA ALA A 28 -11.25 -2.54 -7.51
C ALA A 28 -12.27 -2.43 -8.65
N LEU A 29 -12.71 -1.20 -8.97
CA LEU A 29 -13.66 -0.97 -10.05
C LEU A 29 -13.01 -0.92 -11.43
N ARG A 30 -11.76 -0.48 -11.53
CA ARG A 30 -11.12 -0.13 -12.79
C ARG A 30 -9.96 -1.02 -13.20
N ARG A 31 -9.53 -1.93 -12.34
CA ARG A 31 -8.36 -2.77 -12.62
C ARG A 31 -8.54 -3.55 -13.91
N THR A 32 -7.47 -3.68 -14.67
CA THR A 32 -7.38 -4.54 -15.84
C THR A 32 -6.77 -5.89 -15.45
N ASP A 33 -6.80 -6.86 -16.36
CA ASP A 33 -6.12 -8.15 -16.16
C ASP A 33 -4.60 -7.96 -16.06
N GLU A 34 -4.05 -6.99 -16.81
CA GLU A 34 -2.64 -6.65 -16.75
C GLU A 34 -2.26 -6.07 -15.38
N ASP A 35 -3.13 -5.25 -14.80
CA ASP A 35 -2.93 -4.74 -13.44
C ASP A 35 -2.84 -5.89 -12.45
N LEU A 36 -3.70 -6.90 -12.57
CA LEU A 36 -3.67 -8.05 -11.67
C LEU A 36 -2.37 -8.83 -11.78
N VAL A 37 -1.86 -9.02 -12.99
CA VAL A 37 -0.57 -9.69 -13.20
C VAL A 37 0.54 -8.91 -12.47
N ALA A 38 0.58 -7.59 -12.65
CA ALA A 38 1.56 -6.74 -12.01
C ALA A 38 1.44 -6.75 -10.48
N LEU A 39 0.21 -6.78 -9.97
CA LEU A 39 -0.03 -6.83 -8.53
C LEU A 39 0.38 -8.16 -7.92
N ARG A 40 0.07 -9.27 -8.59
CA ARG A 40 0.49 -10.59 -8.13
C ARG A 40 2.00 -10.72 -8.10
N GLU A 41 2.67 -10.20 -9.12
CA GLU A 41 4.13 -10.18 -9.17
C GLU A 41 4.72 -9.38 -8.02
N ALA A 42 4.22 -8.17 -7.79
CA ALA A 42 4.70 -7.32 -6.71
C ALA A 42 4.47 -7.96 -5.33
N LEU A 43 3.32 -8.60 -5.14
CA LEU A 43 3.01 -9.28 -3.89
C LEU A 43 3.92 -10.49 -3.67
N GLY A 44 4.24 -11.25 -4.73
CA GLY A 44 5.16 -12.36 -4.65
C GLY A 44 6.56 -11.93 -4.26
N VAL A 45 7.07 -10.84 -4.85
CA VAL A 45 8.38 -10.27 -4.50
C VAL A 45 8.37 -9.77 -3.05
N SER A 46 7.33 -9.05 -2.63
CA SER A 46 7.18 -8.58 -1.27
C SER A 46 7.18 -9.75 -0.27
N GLY A 47 6.47 -10.83 -0.61
CA GLY A 47 6.41 -12.03 0.22
C GLY A 47 7.78 -12.70 0.39
N SER A 48 8.59 -12.72 -0.67
CA SER A 48 9.94 -13.31 -0.60
C SER A 48 10.88 -12.50 0.30
N HIS A 49 10.61 -11.22 0.55
CA HIS A 49 11.40 -10.36 1.43
C HIS A 49 10.78 -10.18 2.82
N TYR A 50 9.65 -10.80 3.09
CA TYR A 50 8.89 -10.57 4.32
C TYR A 50 9.71 -10.82 5.59
N HIS A 51 10.51 -11.87 5.61
CA HIS A 51 11.39 -12.20 6.76
C HIS A 51 12.83 -11.75 6.56
N GLY A 52 13.09 -11.00 5.49
CA GLY A 52 14.44 -10.56 5.16
C GLY A 52 14.74 -9.16 5.69
N ASP A 53 15.63 -8.50 4.97
CA ASP A 53 16.04 -7.12 5.27
C ASP A 53 14.87 -6.15 5.25
N LEU A 54 14.77 -5.32 6.29
CA LEU A 54 13.68 -4.37 6.43
C LEU A 54 13.60 -3.38 5.26
N ASP A 55 14.74 -2.87 4.83
CA ASP A 55 14.78 -1.89 3.72
C ASP A 55 14.28 -2.51 2.43
N SER A 56 14.67 -3.74 2.15
CA SER A 56 14.21 -4.47 0.97
C SER A 56 12.72 -4.76 1.04
N TYR A 57 12.23 -5.15 2.19
CA TYR A 57 10.81 -5.39 2.39
C TYR A 57 9.99 -4.12 2.15
N ILE A 58 10.40 -2.99 2.75
CA ILE A 58 9.70 -1.70 2.58
C ILE A 58 9.69 -1.28 1.11
N ALA A 59 10.83 -1.41 0.42
CA ALA A 59 10.90 -1.06 -1.00
C ALA A 59 9.93 -1.88 -1.84
N CYS A 60 9.84 -3.18 -1.59
CA CYS A 60 8.93 -4.07 -2.30
C CYS A 60 7.46 -3.77 -1.96
N ASP A 61 7.17 -3.49 -0.69
CA ASP A 61 5.83 -3.15 -0.24
C ASP A 61 5.33 -1.87 -0.90
N LEU A 62 6.21 -0.87 -1.01
CA LEU A 62 5.89 0.39 -1.69
C LEU A 62 5.57 0.17 -3.18
N VAL A 63 6.24 -0.76 -3.84
CA VAL A 63 5.94 -1.10 -5.24
C VAL A 63 4.52 -1.65 -5.33
N PHE A 64 4.14 -2.55 -4.45
CA PHE A 64 2.79 -3.11 -4.42
C PHE A 64 1.73 -2.02 -4.23
N HIS A 65 1.93 -1.14 -3.26
CA HIS A 65 0.99 -0.04 -2.99
C HIS A 65 0.88 0.93 -4.16
N ARG A 66 2.00 1.27 -4.80
CA ARG A 66 1.97 2.14 -5.99
C ARG A 66 1.19 1.50 -7.13
N ARG A 67 1.37 0.20 -7.36
CA ARG A 67 0.64 -0.51 -8.41
C ARG A 67 -0.86 -0.58 -8.11
N LEU A 68 -1.24 -0.67 -6.83
CA LEU A 68 -2.65 -0.57 -6.45
C LEU A 68 -3.23 0.78 -6.82
N VAL A 69 -2.52 1.86 -6.51
CA VAL A 69 -2.98 3.22 -6.86
C VAL A 69 -3.04 3.38 -8.39
N ASP A 70 -2.03 2.87 -9.10
CA ASP A 70 -2.00 2.94 -10.57
C ASP A 70 -3.18 2.20 -11.19
N ALA A 71 -3.66 1.13 -10.56
CA ALA A 71 -4.81 0.36 -11.02
C ALA A 71 -6.13 1.14 -10.91
N ALA A 72 -6.14 2.30 -10.26
CA ALA A 72 -7.28 3.22 -10.25
C ALA A 72 -7.42 3.97 -11.58
N HIS A 73 -6.39 3.93 -12.43
CA HIS A 73 -6.37 4.58 -13.75
C HIS A 73 -6.72 6.05 -13.69
N ASN A 74 -6.15 6.73 -12.70
CA ASN A 74 -6.21 8.19 -12.57
C ASN A 74 -4.77 8.71 -12.47
N PRO A 75 -4.21 9.21 -13.60
CA PRO A 75 -2.80 9.64 -13.63
C PRO A 75 -2.46 10.74 -12.60
N THR A 76 -3.40 11.63 -12.30
CA THR A 76 -3.18 12.66 -11.30
C THR A 76 -2.96 12.04 -9.92
N LEU A 77 -3.77 11.05 -9.59
CA LEU A 77 -3.66 10.34 -8.32
C LEU A 77 -2.35 9.57 -8.23
N SER A 78 -1.94 8.93 -9.32
CA SER A 78 -0.67 8.21 -9.41
C SER A 78 0.52 9.15 -9.17
N GLU A 79 0.50 10.34 -9.77
CA GLU A 79 1.56 11.33 -9.57
C GLU A 79 1.61 11.84 -8.13
N LEU A 80 0.48 12.15 -7.54
CA LEU A 80 0.40 12.56 -6.14
C LEU A 80 0.94 11.47 -5.22
N TYR A 81 0.59 10.22 -5.49
CA TYR A 81 1.03 9.12 -4.66
C TYR A 81 2.53 8.88 -4.78
N ARG A 82 3.11 9.02 -5.97
CA ARG A 82 4.57 8.90 -6.15
C ARG A 82 5.29 9.91 -5.28
N TYR A 83 4.82 11.15 -5.27
CA TYR A 83 5.39 12.19 -4.42
C TYR A 83 5.25 11.83 -2.94
N PHE A 84 4.08 11.32 -2.56
CA PHE A 84 3.78 10.96 -1.18
C PHE A 84 4.46 9.67 -0.73
N SER A 85 4.88 8.80 -1.63
CA SER A 85 5.39 7.47 -1.28
C SER A 85 6.65 7.51 -0.39
N SER A 86 7.45 8.56 -0.48
CA SER A 86 8.60 8.73 0.42
C SER A 86 8.17 8.88 1.87
N ILE A 87 7.04 9.55 2.11
CA ILE A 87 6.45 9.69 3.45
C ILE A 87 5.93 8.34 3.93
N VAL A 88 5.27 7.58 3.05
CA VAL A 88 4.77 6.24 3.38
C VAL A 88 5.93 5.33 3.78
N GLY A 89 7.02 5.37 3.01
CA GLY A 89 8.22 4.58 3.32
C GLY A 89 8.82 4.93 4.68
N ALA A 90 8.93 6.23 4.98
CA ALA A 90 9.43 6.68 6.27
C ALA A 90 8.50 6.26 7.42
N HIS A 91 7.18 6.34 7.21
CA HIS A 91 6.18 5.91 8.17
C HIS A 91 6.29 4.40 8.46
N LEU A 92 6.39 3.59 7.42
CA LEU A 92 6.55 2.14 7.54
C LEU A 92 7.83 1.78 8.29
N ARG A 93 8.93 2.44 7.95
CA ARG A 93 10.22 2.21 8.60
C ARG A 93 10.12 2.49 10.10
N GLN A 94 9.52 3.62 10.47
CA GLN A 94 9.37 4.00 11.87
C GLN A 94 8.50 2.99 12.62
N THR A 95 7.39 2.57 12.04
CA THR A 95 6.48 1.60 12.64
C THR A 95 7.14 0.23 12.78
N LEU A 96 7.77 -0.26 11.72
CA LEU A 96 8.33 -1.62 11.68
C LEU A 96 9.64 -1.75 12.48
N ASN A 97 10.30 -0.65 12.80
CA ASN A 97 11.43 -0.68 13.72
C ASN A 97 10.99 -0.96 15.16
N ILE A 98 9.75 -0.60 15.50
CA ILE A 98 9.21 -0.76 16.85
C ILE A 98 8.37 -2.04 16.94
N THR A 99 7.59 -2.33 15.91
CA THR A 99 6.62 -3.42 15.89
C THR A 99 7.11 -4.52 14.96
N PRO A 100 7.25 -5.77 15.44
CA PRO A 100 7.62 -6.88 14.57
C PRO A 100 6.62 -7.07 13.42
N ARG A 101 7.14 -7.48 12.26
CA ARG A 101 6.29 -7.86 11.14
C ARG A 101 5.53 -9.13 11.50
N ARG A 102 4.21 -9.09 11.34
CA ARG A 102 3.34 -10.23 11.67
C ARG A 102 2.78 -10.85 10.40
N GLN A 103 2.68 -12.16 10.39
CA GLN A 103 2.13 -12.88 9.25
C GLN A 103 0.71 -12.40 8.91
N GLU A 104 -0.09 -12.07 9.91
CA GLU A 104 -1.46 -11.59 9.73
C GLU A 104 -1.52 -10.33 8.88
N VAL A 105 -0.53 -9.45 9.00
CA VAL A 105 -0.45 -8.22 8.19
C VAL A 105 -0.17 -8.57 6.73
N PHE A 106 0.73 -9.52 6.48
CA PHE A 106 0.98 -9.97 5.12
C PHE A 106 -0.26 -10.65 4.53
N ASP A 107 -0.97 -11.42 5.32
CA ASP A 107 -2.22 -12.07 4.88
C ASP A 107 -3.27 -11.04 4.47
N LEU A 108 -3.30 -9.87 5.13
CA LEU A 108 -4.18 -8.77 4.73
C LEU A 108 -3.86 -8.24 3.33
N HIS A 109 -2.59 -8.24 2.94
CA HIS A 109 -2.20 -7.86 1.57
C HIS A 109 -2.78 -8.85 0.55
N ILE A 110 -2.74 -10.14 0.87
CA ILE A 110 -3.31 -11.19 0.01
C ILE A 110 -4.81 -10.99 -0.13
N GLU A 111 -5.51 -10.74 0.98
CA GLU A 111 -6.94 -10.50 0.98
C GLU A 111 -7.31 -9.22 0.22
N LEU A 112 -6.48 -8.18 0.34
CA LEU A 112 -6.68 -6.93 -0.40
C LEU A 112 -6.60 -7.16 -1.90
N LEU A 113 -5.61 -7.91 -2.35
CA LEU A 113 -5.48 -8.26 -3.76
C LEU A 113 -6.71 -9.05 -4.24
N ASP A 114 -7.18 -9.98 -3.43
CA ASP A 114 -8.39 -10.73 -3.75
C ASP A 114 -9.61 -9.82 -3.91
N ALA A 115 -9.78 -8.85 -3.02
CA ALA A 115 -10.89 -7.90 -3.10
C ALA A 115 -10.84 -7.06 -4.39
N VAL A 116 -9.63 -6.64 -4.79
CA VAL A 116 -9.44 -5.93 -6.07
C VAL A 116 -9.75 -6.85 -7.25
N GLU A 117 -9.29 -8.09 -7.20
CA GLU A 117 -9.57 -9.08 -8.25
C GLU A 117 -11.07 -9.32 -8.40
N GLN A 118 -11.79 -9.43 -7.27
CA GLN A 118 -13.23 -9.68 -7.26
C GLN A 118 -14.07 -8.42 -7.53
N ARG A 119 -13.44 -7.28 -7.77
CA ARG A 119 -14.11 -6.00 -8.00
C ARG A 119 -15.05 -5.62 -6.88
N ASP A 120 -14.58 -5.78 -5.65
CA ASP A 120 -15.32 -5.46 -4.44
C ASP A 120 -14.70 -4.21 -3.78
N PRO A 121 -15.15 -3.00 -4.15
CA PRO A 121 -14.54 -1.77 -3.66
C PRO A 121 -14.73 -1.56 -2.16
N GLU A 122 -15.86 -1.94 -1.60
CA GLU A 122 -16.10 -1.73 -0.18
C GLU A 122 -15.21 -2.63 0.68
N ARG A 123 -15.03 -3.89 0.28
CA ARG A 123 -14.12 -4.80 0.96
C ARG A 123 -12.67 -4.33 0.80
N ALA A 124 -12.29 -3.90 -0.40
CA ALA A 124 -10.95 -3.40 -0.67
C ALA A 124 -10.63 -2.19 0.22
N LYS A 125 -11.56 -1.25 0.34
CA LYS A 125 -11.38 -0.09 1.22
C LYS A 125 -11.26 -0.48 2.69
N ALA A 126 -12.09 -1.40 3.15
CA ALA A 126 -12.07 -1.84 4.54
C ALA A 126 -10.72 -2.49 4.89
N LEU A 127 -10.22 -3.36 3.99
CA LEU A 127 -8.92 -4.00 4.17
C LEU A 127 -7.78 -2.99 4.12
N SER A 128 -7.87 -2.00 3.23
CA SER A 128 -6.87 -0.93 3.14
C SER A 128 -6.80 -0.13 4.44
N ARG A 129 -7.96 0.24 5.01
CA ARG A 129 -8.02 0.94 6.30
C ARG A 129 -7.35 0.12 7.40
N GLN A 130 -7.63 -1.17 7.43
CA GLN A 130 -7.07 -2.07 8.42
C GLN A 130 -5.55 -2.15 8.29
N LEU A 131 -5.03 -2.27 7.07
CA LEU A 131 -3.59 -2.29 6.81
C LEU A 131 -2.90 -1.01 7.27
N ILE A 132 -3.50 0.14 7.00
CA ILE A 132 -2.92 1.42 7.38
C ILE A 132 -2.88 1.57 8.91
N ASN A 133 -3.88 1.04 9.61
CA ASN A 133 -3.95 1.10 11.07
C ASN A 133 -3.06 0.07 11.75
N GLU A 134 -2.71 -1.01 11.04
CA GLU A 134 -1.88 -2.12 11.58
C GLU A 134 -0.67 -2.41 10.69
N PRO A 135 0.18 -1.42 10.42
CA PRO A 135 1.33 -1.61 9.52
C PRO A 135 2.39 -2.56 10.07
#